data_225afb6f7f39b3494fa193e7a82a340a
#
_entry.id   225afb6f7f39b3494fa193e7a82a340a
#
_cell.length_a   1.000
_cell.length_b   1.000
_cell.length_c   1.000
_cell.angle_alpha   90.00
_cell.angle_beta   90.00
_cell.angle_gamma   90.00
#
_symmetry.space_group_name_H-M   'P 1'
#
loop_
_entity.id
_entity.type
_entity.pdbx_description
1 polymer ?
#
loop_
_entity_poly.entity_id
_entity_poly.type
_entity_poly.pdbx_seq_one_letter_code
_entity_poly.pdbx_strand_id
1 'polypeptide(L)'
;MFKRLKELLAAYQQKDPAAHSKLEIFFLYPGVHAIICHRIAHWLYKRHHRFLARWVSECSHRRTGIDIHPGATIGRRLVIDHGTGIVIGETAVLGDDVLLYQGVTLGGSGKDVGKRHPTLGDRVTVGAGAKVLGSFTVGHDARIAANAVVLSAVPEDATAVGVPARIVRVGRKRVDTLDHVHIPDPIMQELCRINRRIDELAQG
;
A
#
# COMPACT_ATOMS: atom_id res chain seq x y z
N MET A 1 -19.72 0.93 -14.68
CA MET A 1 -19.25 1.98 -13.75
C MET A 1 -19.92 1.85 -12.38
N PHE A 2 -21.23 1.83 -12.25
CA PHE A 2 -21.97 1.75 -10.97
C PHE A 2 -21.64 0.53 -10.11
N LYS A 3 -21.46 -0.68 -10.69
CA LYS A 3 -21.10 -1.89 -9.93
C LYS A 3 -19.76 -1.71 -9.20
N ARG A 4 -18.74 -1.19 -9.89
CA ARG A 4 -17.41 -0.94 -9.30
C ARG A 4 -17.43 0.10 -8.17
N LEU A 5 -18.28 1.13 -8.30
CA LEU A 5 -18.45 2.13 -7.23
C LEU A 5 -19.12 1.51 -6.00
N LYS A 6 -20.18 0.73 -6.19
CA LYS A 6 -20.83 0.01 -5.06
C LYS A 6 -19.86 -0.91 -4.33
N GLU A 7 -19.02 -1.64 -5.06
CA GLU A 7 -17.98 -2.52 -4.48
C GLU A 7 -16.92 -1.72 -3.72
N LEU A 8 -16.50 -0.57 -4.25
CA LEU A 8 -15.56 0.33 -3.58
C LEU A 8 -16.13 0.84 -2.25
N LEU A 9 -17.35 1.38 -2.25
CA LEU A 9 -18.01 1.89 -1.04
C LEU A 9 -18.22 0.78 0.00
N ALA A 10 -18.55 -0.44 -0.44
CA ALA A 10 -18.69 -1.59 0.46
C ALA A 10 -17.32 -1.99 1.09
N ALA A 11 -16.23 -1.91 0.33
CA ALA A 11 -14.89 -2.19 0.85
C ALA A 11 -14.46 -1.19 1.93
N TYR A 12 -14.76 0.10 1.75
CA TYR A 12 -14.53 1.11 2.79
C TYR A 12 -15.34 0.82 4.05
N GLN A 13 -16.64 0.56 3.90
CA GLN A 13 -17.52 0.25 5.03
C GLN A 13 -17.09 -1.01 5.80
N GLN A 14 -16.46 -1.97 5.12
CA GLN A 14 -15.94 -3.19 5.73
C GLN A 14 -14.60 -2.99 6.45
N LYS A 15 -13.74 -2.10 5.93
CA LYS A 15 -12.36 -1.91 6.43
C LYS A 15 -12.22 -0.75 7.42
N ASP A 16 -13.15 0.19 7.43
CA ASP A 16 -13.16 1.33 8.34
C ASP A 16 -14.33 1.23 9.32
N PRO A 17 -14.06 0.95 10.62
CA PRO A 17 -15.09 0.89 11.65
C PRO A 17 -15.83 2.21 11.86
N ALA A 18 -15.25 3.36 11.50
CA ALA A 18 -15.86 4.67 11.61
C ALA A 18 -16.80 5.02 10.45
N ALA A 19 -16.86 4.19 9.41
CA ALA A 19 -17.66 4.42 8.21
C ALA A 19 -19.13 4.03 8.43
N HIS A 20 -19.98 4.99 8.80
CA HIS A 20 -21.38 4.73 9.15
C HIS A 20 -22.29 4.53 7.93
N SER A 21 -22.08 5.24 6.83
CA SER A 21 -22.94 5.13 5.65
C SER A 21 -22.19 5.25 4.33
N LYS A 22 -22.74 4.63 3.27
CA LYS A 22 -22.18 4.73 1.91
C LYS A 22 -22.25 6.14 1.35
N LEU A 23 -23.22 6.95 1.77
CA LEU A 23 -23.34 8.35 1.36
C LEU A 23 -22.22 9.18 1.98
N GLU A 24 -21.98 9.00 3.28
CA GLU A 24 -20.85 9.63 3.98
C GLU A 24 -19.51 9.30 3.31
N ILE A 25 -19.26 8.01 3.05
CA ILE A 25 -18.04 7.54 2.38
C ILE A 25 -17.91 8.20 0.99
N PHE A 26 -18.99 8.26 0.22
CA PHE A 26 -18.95 8.83 -1.12
C PHE A 26 -18.63 10.33 -1.12
N PHE A 27 -19.18 11.09 -0.19
CA PHE A 27 -19.03 12.56 -0.18
C PHE A 27 -17.82 13.06 0.63
N LEU A 28 -17.41 12.34 1.67
CA LEU A 28 -16.44 12.86 2.64
C LEU A 28 -15.08 12.15 2.60
N TYR A 29 -14.97 10.96 1.99
CA TYR A 29 -13.72 10.20 2.00
C TYR A 29 -12.81 10.58 0.82
N PRO A 30 -11.65 11.22 1.08
CA PRO A 30 -10.75 11.69 0.04
C PRO A 30 -10.20 10.54 -0.82
N GLY A 31 -9.98 9.35 -0.24
CA GLY A 31 -9.53 8.16 -0.96
C GLY A 31 -10.50 7.72 -2.06
N VAL A 32 -11.81 7.81 -1.81
CA VAL A 32 -12.83 7.50 -2.83
C VAL A 32 -12.76 8.48 -3.99
N HIS A 33 -12.63 9.78 -3.69
CA HIS A 33 -12.49 10.82 -4.72
C HIS A 33 -11.22 10.64 -5.55
N ALA A 34 -10.09 10.36 -4.90
CA ALA A 34 -8.82 10.11 -5.57
C ALA A 34 -8.91 8.92 -6.54
N ILE A 35 -9.54 7.82 -6.13
CA ILE A 35 -9.72 6.62 -6.95
C ILE A 35 -10.64 6.90 -8.16
N ILE A 36 -11.73 7.65 -7.96
CA ILE A 36 -12.64 8.03 -9.06
C ILE A 36 -11.90 8.90 -10.08
N CYS A 37 -11.20 9.93 -9.62
CA CYS A 37 -10.42 10.82 -10.48
C CYS A 37 -9.29 10.05 -11.19
N HIS A 38 -8.59 9.15 -10.48
CA HIS A 38 -7.57 8.31 -11.10
C HIS A 38 -8.14 7.46 -12.25
N ARG A 39 -9.32 6.88 -12.12
CA ARG A 39 -9.93 6.09 -13.21
C ARG A 39 -10.16 6.91 -14.46
N ILE A 40 -10.57 8.19 -14.32
CA ILE A 40 -10.72 9.13 -15.43
C ILE A 40 -9.34 9.46 -16.01
N ALA A 41 -8.37 9.81 -15.16
CA ALA A 41 -7.01 10.14 -15.56
C ALA A 41 -6.33 8.97 -16.29
N HIS A 42 -6.48 7.74 -15.75
CA HIS A 42 -5.94 6.53 -16.37
C HIS A 42 -6.56 6.23 -17.74
N TRP A 43 -7.87 6.41 -17.88
CA TRP A 43 -8.54 6.26 -19.17
C TRP A 43 -8.03 7.27 -20.22
N LEU A 44 -7.81 8.54 -19.83
CA LEU A 44 -7.20 9.55 -20.70
C LEU A 44 -5.76 9.19 -21.05
N TYR A 45 -4.99 8.70 -20.06
CA TYR A 45 -3.61 8.28 -20.25
C TYR A 45 -3.50 7.13 -21.26
N LYS A 46 -4.35 6.13 -21.15
CA LYS A 46 -4.43 4.99 -22.08
C LYS A 46 -4.82 5.41 -23.50
N ARG A 47 -5.47 6.57 -23.66
CA ARG A 47 -5.81 7.18 -24.95
C ARG A 47 -4.79 8.20 -25.44
N HIS A 48 -3.60 8.20 -24.86
CA HIS A 48 -2.49 9.11 -25.19
C HIS A 48 -2.75 10.60 -24.91
N HIS A 49 -3.84 10.96 -24.22
CA HIS A 49 -4.12 12.33 -23.78
C HIS A 49 -3.33 12.67 -22.49
N ARG A 50 -1.99 12.60 -22.56
CA ARG A 50 -1.11 12.69 -21.37
C ARG A 50 -1.27 13.97 -20.57
N PHE A 51 -1.40 15.11 -21.25
CA PHE A 51 -1.58 16.39 -20.57
C PHE A 51 -2.89 16.44 -19.77
N LEU A 52 -4.02 16.07 -20.38
CA LEU A 52 -5.32 16.04 -19.70
C LEU A 52 -5.35 15.02 -18.55
N ALA A 53 -4.74 13.86 -18.76
CA ALA A 53 -4.59 12.84 -17.71
C ALA A 53 -3.85 13.40 -16.51
N ARG A 54 -2.73 14.08 -16.75
CA ARG A 54 -1.93 14.69 -15.67
C ARG A 54 -2.67 15.83 -14.99
N TRP A 55 -3.40 16.64 -15.75
CA TRP A 55 -4.21 17.72 -15.16
C TRP A 55 -5.29 17.17 -14.22
N VAL A 56 -6.05 16.15 -14.63
CA VAL A 56 -7.06 15.51 -13.76
C VAL A 56 -6.39 14.96 -12.49
N SER A 57 -5.25 14.29 -12.63
CA SER A 57 -4.47 13.78 -11.48
C SER A 57 -4.05 14.89 -10.53
N GLU A 58 -3.54 16.01 -11.05
CA GLU A 58 -3.09 17.14 -10.25
C GLU A 58 -4.25 17.85 -9.53
N CYS A 59 -5.39 18.02 -10.20
CA CYS A 59 -6.61 18.54 -9.56
C CYS A 59 -7.10 17.63 -8.43
N SER A 60 -7.01 16.31 -8.62
CA SER A 60 -7.32 15.32 -7.58
C SER A 60 -6.37 15.43 -6.40
N HIS A 61 -5.06 15.50 -6.66
CA HIS A 61 -4.04 15.64 -5.63
C HIS A 61 -4.28 16.89 -4.76
N ARG A 62 -4.52 18.05 -5.38
CA ARG A 62 -4.81 19.29 -4.64
C ARG A 62 -6.04 19.22 -3.73
N ARG A 63 -7.06 18.45 -4.14
CA ARG A 63 -8.29 18.28 -3.34
C ARG A 63 -8.17 17.23 -2.24
N THR A 64 -7.41 16.18 -2.48
CA THR A 64 -7.40 14.97 -1.63
C THR A 64 -6.12 14.80 -0.83
N GLY A 65 -5.04 15.47 -1.22
CA GLY A 65 -3.69 15.23 -0.67
C GLY A 65 -3.08 13.90 -1.12
N ILE A 66 -3.68 13.22 -2.12
CA ILE A 66 -3.29 11.89 -2.62
C ILE A 66 -2.77 12.03 -4.04
N ASP A 67 -1.49 11.76 -4.27
CA ASP A 67 -0.88 11.77 -5.61
C ASP A 67 -0.90 10.37 -6.21
N ILE A 68 -1.71 10.17 -7.26
CA ILE A 68 -1.75 8.93 -8.04
C ILE A 68 -1.41 9.26 -9.49
N HIS A 69 -0.26 8.76 -9.95
CA HIS A 69 0.13 8.95 -11.35
C HIS A 69 -0.89 8.29 -12.29
N PRO A 70 -1.31 8.94 -13.38
CA PRO A 70 -2.30 8.38 -14.32
C PRO A 70 -1.90 7.04 -14.94
N GLY A 71 -0.61 6.75 -15.06
CA GLY A 71 -0.08 5.50 -15.57
C GLY A 71 -0.21 4.30 -14.62
N ALA A 72 -0.39 4.53 -13.32
CA ALA A 72 -0.52 3.47 -12.34
C ALA A 72 -1.70 2.53 -12.68
N THR A 73 -1.52 1.23 -12.45
CA THR A 73 -2.57 0.23 -12.62
C THR A 73 -3.14 -0.15 -11.26
N ILE A 74 -4.42 0.08 -11.06
CA ILE A 74 -5.09 -0.15 -9.79
C ILE A 74 -6.23 -1.15 -9.98
N GLY A 75 -6.19 -2.22 -9.21
CA GLY A 75 -7.21 -3.27 -9.15
C GLY A 75 -8.54 -2.78 -8.53
N ARG A 76 -9.32 -3.71 -8.02
CA ARG A 76 -10.65 -3.46 -7.45
C ARG A 76 -10.54 -3.27 -5.95
N ARG A 77 -11.48 -2.52 -5.37
CA ARG A 77 -11.67 -2.37 -3.92
C ARG A 77 -10.40 -1.88 -3.18
N LEU A 78 -9.58 -1.04 -3.86
CA LEU A 78 -8.52 -0.31 -3.15
C LEU A 78 -9.16 0.56 -2.08
N VAL A 79 -8.70 0.44 -0.84
CA VAL A 79 -9.06 1.34 0.25
C VAL A 79 -7.85 2.19 0.61
N ILE A 80 -8.05 3.50 0.63
CA ILE A 80 -7.08 4.49 1.08
C ILE A 80 -7.67 5.12 2.34
N ASP A 81 -7.08 4.76 3.46
CA ASP A 81 -7.49 5.26 4.77
C ASP A 81 -6.71 6.52 5.11
N HIS A 82 -7.43 7.60 5.49
CA HIS A 82 -6.94 8.99 5.63
C HIS A 82 -6.35 9.56 4.34
N GLY A 83 -5.30 9.01 3.81
CA GLY A 83 -4.75 9.20 2.47
C GLY A 83 -3.78 10.38 2.30
N THR A 84 -3.75 11.36 3.17
CA THR A 84 -2.86 12.53 3.04
C THR A 84 -1.40 12.11 2.87
N GLY A 85 -0.72 12.64 1.85
CA GLY A 85 0.68 12.37 1.58
C GLY A 85 0.97 11.01 0.94
N ILE A 86 -0.05 10.29 0.46
CA ILE A 86 0.16 9.09 -0.38
C ILE A 86 0.72 9.50 -1.75
N VAL A 87 1.70 8.73 -2.21
CA VAL A 87 2.26 8.84 -3.56
C VAL A 87 2.27 7.47 -4.22
N ILE A 88 1.59 7.34 -5.36
CA ILE A 88 1.57 6.13 -6.20
C ILE A 88 2.18 6.46 -7.56
N GLY A 89 3.39 5.93 -7.81
CA GLY A 89 4.16 6.25 -9.00
C GLY A 89 3.65 5.62 -10.30
N GLU A 90 4.17 6.08 -11.43
CA GLU A 90 3.69 5.81 -12.79
C GLU A 90 3.51 4.33 -13.13
N THR A 91 4.50 3.50 -12.80
CA THR A 91 4.50 2.07 -13.17
C THR A 91 4.12 1.17 -12.00
N ALA A 92 3.54 1.74 -10.93
CA ALA A 92 3.00 0.95 -9.83
C ALA A 92 1.82 0.09 -10.29
N VAL A 93 1.76 -1.13 -9.76
CA VAL A 93 0.67 -2.06 -10.00
C VAL A 93 0.12 -2.49 -8.65
N LEU A 94 -1.17 -2.33 -8.43
CA LEU A 94 -1.87 -2.75 -7.23
C LEU A 94 -2.92 -3.79 -7.60
N GLY A 95 -2.92 -4.91 -6.88
CA GLY A 95 -3.94 -5.96 -6.98
C GLY A 95 -5.29 -5.53 -6.39
N ASP A 96 -6.14 -6.50 -6.17
CA ASP A 96 -7.47 -6.33 -5.58
C ASP A 96 -7.39 -6.27 -4.04
N ASP A 97 -8.33 -5.55 -3.41
CA ASP A 97 -8.50 -5.47 -1.95
C ASP A 97 -7.30 -4.89 -1.17
N VAL A 98 -6.43 -4.14 -1.82
CA VAL A 98 -5.29 -3.49 -1.18
C VAL A 98 -5.77 -2.41 -0.22
N LEU A 99 -5.07 -2.26 0.91
CA LEU A 99 -5.28 -1.20 1.91
C LEU A 99 -4.01 -0.37 2.05
N LEU A 100 -4.14 0.94 1.85
CA LEU A 100 -3.05 1.90 2.04
C LEU A 100 -3.44 2.93 3.09
N TYR A 101 -2.52 3.23 3.99
CA TYR A 101 -2.67 4.31 4.97
C TYR A 101 -1.95 5.59 4.52
N GLN A 102 -2.20 6.68 5.23
CA GLN A 102 -1.61 8.00 4.95
C GLN A 102 -0.07 7.94 4.88
N GLY A 103 0.52 8.81 4.07
CA GLY A 103 1.97 8.96 3.94
C GLY A 103 2.69 7.80 3.23
N VAL A 104 1.97 6.79 2.73
CA VAL A 104 2.55 5.68 1.96
C VAL A 104 3.14 6.19 0.65
N THR A 105 4.34 5.70 0.30
CA THR A 105 4.96 5.95 -1.00
C THR A 105 5.22 4.63 -1.73
N LEU A 106 4.62 4.47 -2.90
CA LEU A 106 4.96 3.42 -3.87
C LEU A 106 5.86 4.06 -4.93
N GLY A 107 7.17 4.12 -4.63
CA GLY A 107 8.17 4.89 -5.36
C GLY A 107 9.08 4.05 -6.24
N GLY A 108 9.78 4.71 -7.16
CA GLY A 108 10.82 4.10 -7.99
C GLY A 108 12.20 4.22 -7.39
N SER A 109 13.17 3.44 -7.91
CA SER A 109 14.59 3.51 -7.53
C SER A 109 15.32 4.75 -8.09
N GLY A 110 14.66 5.53 -8.95
CA GLY A 110 15.22 6.74 -9.56
C GLY A 110 16.22 6.50 -10.70
N LYS A 111 16.72 5.28 -10.89
CA LYS A 111 17.73 4.92 -11.92
C LYS A 111 17.15 4.13 -13.09
N ASP A 112 16.03 3.43 -12.86
CA ASP A 112 15.50 2.51 -13.85
C ASP A 112 14.57 3.21 -14.84
N VAL A 113 14.69 2.84 -16.11
CA VAL A 113 13.79 3.22 -17.19
C VAL A 113 12.74 2.12 -17.34
N GLY A 114 11.46 2.50 -17.53
CA GLY A 114 10.37 1.55 -17.66
C GLY A 114 9.75 1.17 -16.31
N LYS A 115 9.62 -0.12 -16.00
CA LYS A 115 9.06 -0.61 -14.74
C LYS A 115 10.03 -0.32 -13.58
N ARG A 116 9.71 0.71 -12.77
CA ARG A 116 10.55 1.19 -11.66
C ARG A 116 9.82 1.29 -10.32
N HIS A 117 8.50 1.12 -10.33
CA HIS A 117 7.66 1.16 -9.12
C HIS A 117 7.20 -0.24 -8.74
N PRO A 118 6.83 -0.47 -7.47
CA PRO A 118 6.48 -1.80 -6.98
C PRO A 118 5.20 -2.36 -7.59
N THR A 119 5.08 -3.69 -7.50
CA THR A 119 3.85 -4.43 -7.72
C THR A 119 3.36 -4.96 -6.39
N LEU A 120 2.15 -4.61 -5.98
CA LEU A 120 1.48 -5.17 -4.82
C LEU A 120 0.49 -6.24 -5.27
N GLY A 121 0.55 -7.40 -4.68
CA GLY A 121 -0.44 -8.46 -4.84
C GLY A 121 -1.80 -8.10 -4.24
N ASP A 122 -2.73 -9.04 -4.28
CA ASP A 122 -4.06 -8.86 -3.68
C ASP A 122 -3.99 -8.85 -2.15
N ARG A 123 -4.90 -8.13 -1.51
CA ARG A 123 -5.08 -8.05 -0.05
C ARG A 123 -3.83 -7.59 0.71
N VAL A 124 -2.89 -6.93 0.02
CA VAL A 124 -1.73 -6.31 0.67
C VAL A 124 -2.18 -5.14 1.52
N THR A 125 -1.62 -5.04 2.73
CA THR A 125 -1.80 -3.90 3.63
C THR A 125 -0.48 -3.14 3.78
N VAL A 126 -0.50 -1.84 3.54
CA VAL A 126 0.67 -0.97 3.71
C VAL A 126 0.37 0.07 4.78
N GLY A 127 1.06 -0.05 5.90
CA GLY A 127 0.91 0.79 7.09
C GLY A 127 1.31 2.24 6.86
N ALA A 128 0.84 3.10 7.76
CA ALA A 128 1.05 4.55 7.69
C ALA A 128 2.53 4.92 7.55
N GLY A 129 2.83 5.85 6.64
CA GLY A 129 4.18 6.36 6.44
C GLY A 129 5.15 5.40 5.73
N ALA A 130 4.78 4.16 5.46
CA ALA A 130 5.67 3.17 4.83
C ALA A 130 6.10 3.57 3.42
N LYS A 131 7.35 3.24 3.07
CA LYS A 131 7.95 3.51 1.76
C LYS A 131 8.32 2.19 1.09
N VAL A 132 7.75 1.92 -0.09
CA VAL A 132 8.05 0.74 -0.91
C VAL A 132 8.71 1.25 -2.17
N LEU A 133 10.04 1.03 -2.29
CA LEU A 133 10.88 1.72 -3.27
C LEU A 133 11.61 0.73 -4.18
N GLY A 134 11.21 0.65 -5.44
CA GLY A 134 11.81 -0.23 -6.45
C GLY A 134 10.80 -1.05 -7.24
N SER A 135 11.27 -1.78 -8.25
CA SER A 135 10.44 -2.53 -9.21
C SER A 135 10.13 -3.98 -8.80
N PHE A 136 10.24 -4.30 -7.53
CA PHE A 136 9.97 -5.65 -7.00
C PHE A 136 8.49 -5.89 -6.67
N THR A 137 8.18 -7.13 -6.30
CA THR A 137 6.83 -7.56 -5.93
C THR A 137 6.70 -7.72 -4.42
N VAL A 138 5.58 -7.24 -3.89
CA VAL A 138 5.05 -7.56 -2.57
C VAL A 138 3.94 -8.58 -2.78
N GLY A 139 4.11 -9.79 -2.24
CA GLY A 139 3.21 -10.92 -2.45
C GLY A 139 1.81 -10.70 -1.89
N HIS A 140 0.88 -11.57 -2.27
CA HIS A 140 -0.50 -11.53 -1.78
C HIS A 140 -0.55 -11.66 -0.25
N ASP A 141 -1.53 -11.02 0.38
CA ASP A 141 -1.74 -11.06 1.84
C ASP A 141 -0.57 -10.52 2.68
N ALA A 142 0.47 -9.97 2.04
CA ALA A 142 1.62 -9.40 2.75
C ALA A 142 1.23 -8.11 3.49
N ARG A 143 1.94 -7.85 4.59
CA ARG A 143 1.76 -6.67 5.44
C ARG A 143 3.07 -5.90 5.55
N ILE A 144 3.00 -4.61 5.28
CA ILE A 144 4.10 -3.68 5.51
C ILE A 144 3.75 -2.85 6.74
N ALA A 145 4.60 -2.90 7.75
CA ALA A 145 4.39 -2.16 8.98
C ALA A 145 4.45 -0.63 8.76
N ALA A 146 3.86 0.11 9.69
CA ALA A 146 3.96 1.56 9.66
C ALA A 146 5.43 2.03 9.69
N ASN A 147 5.74 3.07 8.91
CA ASN A 147 7.07 3.66 8.73
C ASN A 147 8.16 2.69 8.24
N ALA A 148 7.83 1.50 7.78
CA ALA A 148 8.80 0.58 7.20
C ALA A 148 9.32 1.09 5.84
N VAL A 149 10.60 0.86 5.56
CA VAL A 149 11.24 1.18 4.27
C VAL A 149 11.61 -0.12 3.56
N VAL A 150 10.78 -0.54 2.61
CA VAL A 150 10.93 -1.78 1.86
C VAL A 150 11.73 -1.52 0.60
N LEU A 151 12.85 -2.23 0.45
CA LEU A 151 13.81 -2.08 -0.64
C LEU A 151 13.99 -3.36 -1.45
N SER A 152 13.30 -4.44 -1.10
CA SER A 152 13.38 -5.75 -1.74
C SER A 152 12.03 -6.47 -1.72
N ALA A 153 11.91 -7.55 -2.48
CA ALA A 153 10.67 -8.33 -2.58
C ALA A 153 10.22 -8.86 -1.20
N VAL A 154 8.91 -8.87 -1.01
CA VAL A 154 8.25 -9.39 0.20
C VAL A 154 7.42 -10.62 -0.21
N PRO A 155 7.66 -11.79 0.41
CA PRO A 155 6.88 -13.01 0.12
C PRO A 155 5.39 -12.86 0.43
N GLU A 156 4.58 -13.78 -0.09
CA GLU A 156 3.17 -13.92 0.28
C GLU A 156 3.03 -14.22 1.77
N ASP A 157 1.92 -13.76 2.38
CA ASP A 157 1.62 -13.94 3.81
C ASP A 157 2.74 -13.44 4.76
N ALA A 158 3.67 -12.62 4.28
CA ALA A 158 4.79 -12.12 5.07
C ALA A 158 4.49 -10.75 5.71
N THR A 159 5.16 -10.48 6.83
CA THR A 159 5.16 -9.17 7.48
C THR A 159 6.57 -8.57 7.40
N ALA A 160 6.68 -7.38 6.82
CA ALA A 160 7.92 -6.61 6.70
C ALA A 160 7.90 -5.40 7.65
N VAL A 161 8.98 -5.21 8.44
CA VAL A 161 9.06 -4.22 9.51
C VAL A 161 10.44 -3.56 9.54
N GLY A 162 10.50 -2.27 9.84
CA GLY A 162 11.73 -1.54 10.12
C GLY A 162 12.33 -0.77 8.95
N VAL A 163 13.49 -0.16 9.18
CA VAL A 163 14.23 0.71 8.23
C VAL A 163 15.71 0.30 8.24
N PRO A 164 16.20 -0.39 7.19
CA PRO A 164 15.46 -1.03 6.10
C PRO A 164 14.57 -2.18 6.60
N ALA A 165 13.48 -2.45 5.89
CA ALA A 165 12.52 -3.46 6.31
C ALA A 165 13.08 -4.88 6.23
N ARG A 166 12.79 -5.68 7.26
CA ARG A 166 13.10 -7.10 7.34
C ARG A 166 11.82 -7.92 7.48
N ILE A 167 11.84 -9.14 6.96
CA ILE A 167 10.73 -10.08 7.11
C ILE A 167 10.80 -10.66 8.54
N VAL A 168 9.79 -10.37 9.34
CA VAL A 168 9.70 -10.85 10.75
C VAL A 168 8.76 -12.03 10.90
N ARG A 169 7.95 -12.30 9.87
CA ARG A 169 6.96 -13.38 9.87
C ARG A 169 6.66 -13.84 8.45
N VAL A 170 6.54 -15.14 8.24
CA VAL A 170 6.01 -15.77 7.04
C VAL A 170 5.01 -16.83 7.47
N GLY A 171 3.77 -16.82 6.94
CA GLY A 171 2.74 -17.83 7.16
C GLY A 171 1.91 -17.70 8.44
N ARG A 172 0.88 -18.48 8.50
CA ARG A 172 -0.38 -18.43 9.26
C ARG A 172 -0.33 -18.12 10.75
N LYS A 173 -0.63 -16.91 11.13
CA LYS A 173 -1.72 -16.60 12.08
C LYS A 173 -2.34 -15.32 11.55
N ARG A 174 -3.59 -15.37 11.09
CA ARG A 174 -4.31 -14.15 10.71
C ARG A 174 -4.32 -13.21 11.90
N VAL A 175 -3.44 -12.24 11.87
CA VAL A 175 -3.57 -11.04 12.71
C VAL A 175 -4.61 -10.19 12.01
N ASP A 176 -5.53 -9.61 12.76
CA ASP A 176 -6.51 -8.68 12.22
C ASP A 176 -5.80 -7.65 11.34
N THR A 177 -6.37 -7.36 10.16
CA THR A 177 -5.79 -6.38 9.24
C THR A 177 -5.63 -4.99 9.86
N LEU A 178 -6.34 -4.72 10.94
CA LEU A 178 -6.31 -3.47 11.71
C LEU A 178 -5.33 -3.53 12.91
N ASP A 179 -4.72 -4.67 13.21
CA ASP A 179 -3.72 -4.76 14.28
C ASP A 179 -2.36 -4.23 13.78
N HIS A 180 -2.05 -3.01 14.19
CA HIS A 180 -0.78 -2.33 13.91
C HIS A 180 0.15 -2.31 15.12
N VAL A 181 -0.23 -2.90 16.24
CA VAL A 181 0.48 -2.83 17.53
C VAL A 181 1.26 -4.10 17.83
N HIS A 182 0.68 -5.28 17.57
CA HIS A 182 1.31 -6.55 17.87
C HIS A 182 2.24 -7.04 16.75
N ILE A 183 3.21 -6.19 16.38
CA ILE A 183 4.22 -6.49 15.35
C ILE A 183 5.50 -6.90 16.05
N PRO A 184 6.11 -8.07 15.69
CA PRO A 184 7.37 -8.49 16.27
C PRO A 184 8.49 -7.48 16.01
N ASP A 185 9.26 -7.17 17.06
CA ASP A 185 10.45 -6.32 16.95
C ASP A 185 11.60 -7.10 16.29
N PRO A 186 12.10 -6.69 15.10
CA PRO A 186 13.19 -7.38 14.41
C PRO A 186 14.49 -7.39 15.20
N ILE A 187 14.77 -6.33 15.98
CA ILE A 187 15.99 -6.21 16.78
C ILE A 187 15.95 -7.19 17.95
N MET A 188 14.80 -7.25 18.64
CA MET A 188 14.62 -8.21 19.73
C MET A 188 14.71 -9.67 19.24
N GLN A 189 14.13 -9.96 18.06
CA GLN A 189 14.26 -11.31 17.48
C GLN A 189 15.71 -11.68 17.18
N GLU A 190 16.51 -10.77 16.64
CA GLU A 190 17.91 -11.02 16.33
C GLU A 190 18.76 -11.12 17.61
N LEU A 191 18.50 -10.29 18.63
CA LEU A 191 19.15 -10.39 19.93
C LEU A 191 18.86 -11.74 20.62
N CYS A 192 17.62 -12.19 20.61
CA CYS A 192 17.26 -13.51 21.13
C CYS A 192 17.97 -14.64 20.39
N ARG A 193 18.13 -14.51 19.05
CA ARG A 193 18.84 -15.49 18.23
C ARG A 193 20.34 -15.51 18.54
N ILE A 194 20.95 -14.34 18.69
CA ILE A 194 22.38 -14.21 19.05
C ILE A 194 22.61 -14.78 20.44
N ASN A 195 21.79 -14.44 21.44
CA ASN A 195 21.90 -14.96 22.80
C ASN A 195 21.82 -16.50 22.83
N ARG A 196 20.85 -17.08 22.11
CA ARG A 196 20.74 -18.55 22.00
C ARG A 196 22.01 -19.17 21.43
N ARG A 197 22.61 -18.57 20.41
CA ARG A 197 23.87 -19.04 19.81
C ARG A 197 25.05 -18.93 20.77
N ILE A 198 25.09 -17.87 21.58
CA ILE A 198 26.11 -17.71 22.63
C ILE A 198 25.96 -18.80 23.69
N ASP A 199 24.73 -19.08 24.14
CA ASP A 199 24.43 -20.12 25.10
C ASP A 199 24.82 -21.51 24.57
N GLU A 200 24.55 -21.81 23.31
CA GLU A 200 24.95 -23.06 22.64
C GLU A 200 26.48 -23.21 22.60
N LEU A 201 27.22 -22.13 22.31
CA LEU A 201 28.69 -22.15 22.30
C LEU A 201 29.32 -22.19 23.68
N ALA A 202 28.64 -21.75 24.73
CA ALA A 202 29.11 -21.79 26.11
C ALA A 202 28.92 -23.16 26.79
N GLN A 203 28.04 -24.01 26.21
CA GLN A 203 27.73 -25.35 26.73
C GLN A 203 28.49 -26.48 26.02
N GLY A 204 29.27 -26.19 24.96
CA GLY A 204 30.09 -27.14 24.20
C GLY A 204 31.56 -26.92 24.42
#